data_db1be121258032ca1ca12827ffad858c
#
_entry.id   db1be121258032ca1ca12827ffad858c
#
_cell.length_a   1.000
_cell.length_b   1.000
_cell.length_c   1.000
_cell.angle_alpha   90.00
_cell.angle_beta   90.00
_cell.angle_gamma   90.00
#
_symmetry.space_group_name_H-M   'P 1'
#
loop_
_entity.id
_entity.type
_entity.pdbx_description
1 polymer ?
#
loop_
_entity_poly.entity_id
_entity_poly.type
_entity_poly.pdbx_seq_one_letter_code
_entity_poly.pdbx_strand_id
1 'polypeptide(L)'
;ALLKLEEEHLRPMAVDGLSSDALGRRFAVKDHPRLAAILQRKGVTCFHHDSTLPDPYDGLIEEHAGEPMPVHDCMGLPLDVEGGRWGVVTLDALEVGTFDAQAQRDLGALACVIEAAVRITRLEAEVRALRLSRGPTPLGTHSPREESDIVGQSEAITHLLHELQVVADSELP
;
A
#
# COMPACT_ATOMS: atom_id res chain seq x y z
N ALA A 1 -5.75 -1.72 9.34
CA ALA A 1 -4.70 -1.58 8.32
C ALA A 1 -5.23 -1.93 6.93
N LEU A 2 -4.73 -1.27 5.90
CA LEU A 2 -4.96 -1.61 4.49
C LEU A 2 -3.63 -2.10 3.89
N LEU A 3 -3.61 -3.35 3.40
CA LEU A 3 -2.39 -3.98 2.91
C LEU A 3 -2.56 -4.44 1.46
N LYS A 4 -1.59 -4.11 0.62
CA LYS A 4 -1.52 -4.53 -0.78
C LYS A 4 -0.72 -5.82 -0.91
N LEU A 5 -1.24 -6.77 -1.68
CA LEU A 5 -0.53 -7.99 -2.02
C LEU A 5 0.50 -7.70 -3.13
N GLU A 6 1.76 -8.00 -2.86
CA GLU A 6 2.87 -7.91 -3.79
C GLU A 6 3.60 -9.27 -3.78
N GLU A 7 3.38 -10.07 -4.80
CA GLU A 7 3.85 -11.46 -4.89
C GLU A 7 3.38 -12.30 -3.68
N GLU A 8 4.28 -12.65 -2.76
CA GLU A 8 3.99 -13.44 -1.55
C GLU A 8 4.01 -12.60 -0.27
N HIS A 9 3.99 -11.27 -0.38
CA HIS A 9 4.04 -10.36 0.75
C HIS A 9 2.87 -9.39 0.74
N LEU A 10 2.41 -9.03 1.92
CA LEU A 10 1.47 -7.94 2.13
C LEU A 10 2.23 -6.70 2.59
N ARG A 11 2.09 -5.61 1.85
CA ARG A 11 2.70 -4.32 2.18
C ARG A 11 1.63 -3.34 2.67
N PRO A 12 1.79 -2.76 3.87
CA PRO A 12 0.90 -1.73 4.36
C PRO A 12 0.89 -0.50 3.45
N MET A 13 -0.31 -0.06 3.09
CA MET A 13 -0.57 1.15 2.29
C MET A 13 -1.12 2.28 3.16
N ALA A 14 -1.91 1.91 4.17
CA ALA A 14 -2.43 2.82 5.17
C ALA A 14 -2.62 2.06 6.48
N VAL A 15 -2.31 2.70 7.57
CA VAL A 15 -2.49 2.18 8.93
C VAL A 15 -3.09 3.27 9.81
N ASP A 16 -3.85 2.85 10.81
CA ASP A 16 -4.38 3.69 11.86
C ASP A 16 -4.29 2.91 13.17
N GLY A 17 -3.83 3.54 14.26
CA GLY A 17 -3.59 2.89 15.55
C GLY A 17 -2.37 1.97 15.61
N LEU A 18 -1.61 1.84 14.53
CA LEU A 18 -0.35 1.10 14.51
C LEU A 18 0.85 2.06 14.48
N SER A 19 1.96 1.64 15.07
CA SER A 19 3.21 2.41 15.05
C SER A 19 3.68 2.69 13.62
N SER A 20 4.44 3.77 13.44
CA SER A 20 5.00 4.15 12.14
C SER A 20 5.87 3.04 11.52
N ASP A 21 6.47 2.20 12.33
CA ASP A 21 7.26 1.03 11.89
C ASP A 21 6.43 0.06 11.05
N ALA A 22 5.12 -0.03 11.29
CA ALA A 22 4.23 -0.91 10.54
C ALA A 22 4.22 -0.58 9.03
N LEU A 23 4.29 0.70 8.66
CA LEU A 23 4.31 1.12 7.24
C LEU A 23 5.55 0.65 6.47
N GLY A 24 6.67 0.50 7.17
CA GLY A 24 7.92 0.01 6.58
C GLY A 24 8.02 -1.51 6.45
N ARG A 25 7.11 -2.25 7.07
CA ARG A 25 7.17 -3.72 7.10
C ARG A 25 6.62 -4.35 5.83
N ARG A 26 7.05 -5.59 5.60
CA ARG A 26 6.50 -6.52 4.62
C ARG A 26 6.12 -7.80 5.34
N PHE A 27 4.86 -8.16 5.28
CA PHE A 27 4.34 -9.35 5.94
C PHE A 27 4.33 -10.50 4.93
N ALA A 28 5.26 -11.44 5.06
CA ALA A 28 5.27 -12.63 4.23
C ALA A 28 4.02 -13.48 4.53
N VAL A 29 3.21 -13.77 3.53
CA VAL A 29 1.92 -14.47 3.71
C VAL A 29 2.11 -15.81 4.41
N LYS A 30 3.19 -16.54 4.10
CA LYS A 30 3.52 -17.84 4.71
C LYS A 30 3.77 -17.78 6.22
N ASP A 31 4.26 -16.64 6.70
CA ASP A 31 4.64 -16.46 8.11
C ASP A 31 3.51 -15.83 8.95
N HIS A 32 2.42 -15.39 8.30
CA HIS A 32 1.29 -14.73 8.93
C HIS A 32 -0.03 -15.46 8.64
N PRO A 33 -0.37 -16.51 9.40
CA PRO A 33 -1.50 -17.39 9.08
C PRO A 33 -2.86 -16.69 9.14
N ARG A 34 -3.07 -15.65 9.95
CA ARG A 34 -4.31 -14.84 9.93
C ARG A 34 -4.45 -14.12 8.59
N LEU A 35 -3.40 -13.47 8.10
CA LEU A 35 -3.40 -12.78 6.80
C LEU A 35 -3.59 -13.76 5.64
N ALA A 36 -2.96 -14.93 5.70
CA ALA A 36 -3.16 -16.00 4.72
C ALA A 36 -4.62 -16.47 4.69
N ALA A 37 -5.24 -16.67 5.86
CA ALA A 37 -6.62 -17.09 5.96
C ALA A 37 -7.60 -16.04 5.40
N ILE A 38 -7.35 -14.75 5.62
CA ILE A 38 -8.14 -13.65 5.04
C ILE A 38 -8.02 -13.68 3.51
N LEU A 39 -6.81 -13.77 2.97
CA LEU A 39 -6.56 -13.79 1.52
C LEU A 39 -7.27 -14.94 0.79
N GLN A 40 -7.41 -16.10 1.45
CA GLN A 40 -8.01 -17.30 0.85
C GLN A 40 -9.54 -17.29 0.85
N ARG A 41 -10.16 -16.49 1.69
CA ARG A 41 -11.63 -16.44 1.83
C ARG A 41 -12.25 -15.42 0.88
N LYS A 42 -13.58 -15.53 0.69
CA LYS A 42 -14.38 -14.61 -0.12
C LYS A 42 -15.26 -13.72 0.77
N GLY A 43 -14.82 -13.27 1.88
CA GLY A 43 -15.65 -12.44 2.74
C GLY A 43 -14.96 -12.15 4.05
N VAL A 44 -15.69 -11.55 4.96
CA VAL A 44 -15.18 -11.20 6.27
C VAL A 44 -14.75 -12.47 7.02
N THR A 45 -13.56 -12.43 7.58
CA THR A 45 -13.00 -13.45 8.45
C THR A 45 -12.76 -12.82 9.80
N CYS A 46 -13.31 -13.42 10.86
CA CYS A 46 -13.07 -12.99 12.23
C CYS A 46 -12.14 -13.98 12.94
N PHE A 47 -11.30 -13.46 13.78
CA PHE A 47 -10.47 -14.19 14.73
C PHE A 47 -10.85 -13.68 16.12
N HIS A 48 -11.45 -14.56 16.91
CA HIS A 48 -11.82 -14.22 18.27
C HIS A 48 -10.60 -14.27 19.19
N HIS A 49 -10.72 -13.68 20.35
CA HIS A 49 -9.68 -13.55 21.36
C HIS A 49 -9.00 -14.86 21.79
N ASP A 50 -9.68 -16.00 21.60
CA ASP A 50 -9.16 -17.34 21.89
C ASP A 50 -8.46 -18.00 20.69
N SER A 51 -8.29 -17.26 19.59
CA SER A 51 -7.58 -17.75 18.41
C SER A 51 -6.13 -18.08 18.73
N THR A 52 -5.71 -19.30 18.39
CA THR A 52 -4.33 -19.75 18.55
C THR A 52 -3.39 -19.25 17.47
N LEU A 53 -3.92 -18.58 16.43
CA LEU A 53 -3.12 -18.04 15.34
C LEU A 53 -2.46 -16.73 15.78
N PRO A 54 -1.13 -16.59 15.60
CA PRO A 54 -0.43 -15.37 15.98
C PRO A 54 -0.99 -14.15 15.22
N ASP A 55 -1.03 -13.02 15.94
CA ASP A 55 -1.44 -11.76 15.36
C ASP A 55 -0.27 -11.13 14.59
N PRO A 56 -0.50 -10.65 13.34
CA PRO A 56 0.56 -10.01 12.56
C PRO A 56 1.01 -8.66 13.13
N TYR A 57 0.22 -8.05 14.01
CA TYR A 57 0.49 -6.73 14.57
C TYR A 57 0.96 -6.73 16.01
N ASP A 58 1.27 -7.92 16.57
CA ASP A 58 1.88 -8.02 17.89
C ASP A 58 3.10 -7.11 18.00
N GLY A 59 3.12 -6.27 19.05
CA GLY A 59 4.17 -5.30 19.30
C GLY A 59 4.16 -4.07 18.39
N LEU A 60 3.15 -3.91 17.52
CA LEU A 60 3.03 -2.79 16.60
C LEU A 60 1.89 -1.82 16.93
N ILE A 61 1.13 -2.04 18.00
CA ILE A 61 0.11 -1.10 18.45
C ILE A 61 0.80 0.16 18.98
N GLU A 62 0.37 1.34 18.54
CA GLU A 62 1.03 2.61 18.85
C GLU A 62 1.07 2.88 20.36
N GLU A 63 -0.03 2.61 21.08
CA GLU A 63 -0.13 2.82 22.54
C GLU A 63 0.62 1.75 23.35
N HIS A 64 0.96 0.59 22.75
CA HIS A 64 1.59 -0.56 23.38
C HIS A 64 2.79 -1.08 22.58
N ALA A 65 3.56 -0.16 22.00
CA ALA A 65 4.67 -0.52 21.11
C ALA A 65 5.73 -1.38 21.86
N GLY A 66 5.99 -2.56 21.32
CA GLY A 66 6.95 -3.52 21.87
C GLY A 66 6.37 -4.46 22.93
N GLU A 67 5.10 -4.32 23.31
CA GLU A 67 4.40 -5.24 24.21
C GLU A 67 3.55 -6.24 23.42
N PRO A 68 3.32 -7.45 23.95
CA PRO A 68 2.33 -8.35 23.38
C PRO A 68 0.94 -7.69 23.39
N MET A 69 0.21 -7.84 22.30
CA MET A 69 -1.14 -7.29 22.22
C MET A 69 -2.03 -7.93 23.32
N PRO A 70 -2.79 -7.12 24.08
CA PRO A 70 -3.75 -7.68 25.03
C PRO A 70 -4.79 -8.54 24.31
N VAL A 71 -5.55 -9.31 25.08
CA VAL A 71 -6.66 -10.11 24.55
C VAL A 71 -7.58 -9.23 23.72
N HIS A 72 -7.76 -9.56 22.43
CA HIS A 72 -8.45 -8.75 21.45
C HIS A 72 -9.12 -9.63 20.39
N ASP A 73 -10.08 -9.04 19.69
CA ASP A 73 -10.67 -9.63 18.50
C ASP A 73 -10.10 -8.94 17.25
N CYS A 74 -9.96 -9.68 16.17
CA CYS A 74 -9.67 -9.07 14.88
C CYS A 74 -10.58 -9.59 13.77
N MET A 75 -10.79 -8.76 12.77
CA MET A 75 -11.47 -9.18 11.54
C MET A 75 -10.76 -8.60 10.32
N GLY A 76 -10.96 -9.25 9.19
CA GLY A 76 -10.45 -8.76 7.94
C GLY A 76 -11.22 -9.32 6.77
N LEU A 77 -11.08 -8.66 5.64
CA LEU A 77 -11.60 -9.18 4.38
C LEU A 77 -10.62 -8.94 3.25
N PRO A 78 -10.62 -9.82 2.23
CA PRO A 78 -9.84 -9.60 1.03
C PRO A 78 -10.49 -8.52 0.16
N LEU A 79 -9.67 -7.80 -0.57
CA LEU A 79 -10.07 -6.81 -1.55
C LEU A 79 -9.72 -7.28 -2.95
N ASP A 80 -10.70 -7.24 -3.84
CA ASP A 80 -10.54 -7.62 -5.24
C ASP A 80 -10.69 -6.39 -6.15
N VAL A 81 -9.69 -6.10 -6.95
CA VAL A 81 -9.71 -4.98 -7.88
C VAL A 81 -9.49 -5.50 -9.29
N GLU A 82 -10.38 -5.15 -10.21
CA GLU A 82 -10.33 -5.58 -11.62
C GLU A 82 -10.27 -7.11 -11.81
N GLY A 83 -10.96 -7.84 -10.91
CA GLY A 83 -11.04 -9.30 -10.95
C GLY A 83 -9.83 -10.04 -10.38
N GLY A 84 -8.83 -9.33 -9.86
CA GLY A 84 -7.65 -9.89 -9.20
C GLY A 84 -7.60 -9.55 -7.71
N ARG A 85 -7.01 -10.45 -6.92
CA ARG A 85 -6.75 -10.21 -5.48
C ARG A 85 -5.77 -9.06 -5.33
N TRP A 86 -6.25 -7.91 -4.84
CA TRP A 86 -5.42 -6.73 -4.64
C TRP A 86 -4.73 -6.73 -3.28
N GLY A 87 -5.37 -7.22 -2.25
CA GLY A 87 -4.85 -7.21 -0.90
C GLY A 87 -5.90 -7.52 0.15
N VAL A 88 -5.74 -6.96 1.34
CA VAL A 88 -6.65 -7.15 2.48
C VAL A 88 -6.85 -5.84 3.24
N VAL A 89 -8.00 -5.72 3.90
CA VAL A 89 -8.20 -4.77 5.00
C VAL A 89 -8.37 -5.57 6.28
N THR A 90 -7.75 -5.09 7.37
CA THR A 90 -7.82 -5.69 8.71
C THR A 90 -8.20 -4.64 9.73
N LEU A 91 -8.96 -5.04 10.72
CA LEU A 91 -9.41 -4.25 11.86
C LEU A 91 -9.14 -5.05 13.14
N ASP A 92 -8.60 -4.40 14.14
CA ASP A 92 -8.33 -4.95 15.44
C ASP A 92 -9.05 -4.14 16.50
N ALA A 93 -9.67 -4.81 17.47
CA ALA A 93 -10.39 -4.19 18.56
C ALA A 93 -9.89 -4.72 19.90
N LEU A 94 -9.42 -3.83 20.75
CA LEU A 94 -8.91 -4.20 22.09
C LEU A 94 -10.01 -4.68 23.04
N GLU A 95 -11.29 -4.47 22.68
CA GLU A 95 -12.44 -4.96 23.41
C GLU A 95 -13.00 -6.22 22.73
N VAL A 96 -13.12 -7.29 23.50
CA VAL A 96 -13.68 -8.57 23.04
C VAL A 96 -15.17 -8.43 22.71
N GLY A 97 -15.59 -9.02 21.60
CA GLY A 97 -16.99 -8.97 21.14
C GLY A 97 -17.36 -7.74 20.31
N THR A 98 -16.40 -6.88 19.99
CA THR A 98 -16.63 -5.69 19.15
C THR A 98 -17.08 -6.08 17.73
N PHE A 99 -16.55 -7.16 17.17
CA PHE A 99 -16.85 -7.58 15.81
C PHE A 99 -18.03 -8.56 15.73
N ASP A 100 -19.18 -8.06 16.11
CA ASP A 100 -20.45 -8.79 16.03
C ASP A 100 -20.92 -8.98 14.56
N ALA A 101 -22.03 -9.64 14.38
CA ALA A 101 -22.59 -9.89 13.05
C ALA A 101 -22.96 -8.60 12.29
N GLN A 102 -23.22 -7.49 12.98
CA GLN A 102 -23.49 -6.21 12.34
C GLN A 102 -22.20 -5.59 11.83
N ALA A 103 -21.16 -5.54 12.66
CA ALA A 103 -19.84 -5.04 12.28
C ALA A 103 -19.27 -5.79 11.07
N GLN A 104 -19.47 -7.11 11.01
CA GLN A 104 -19.08 -7.93 9.86
C GLN A 104 -19.82 -7.56 8.58
N ARG A 105 -21.14 -7.34 8.66
CA ARG A 105 -21.94 -6.88 7.50
C ARG A 105 -21.50 -5.50 7.03
N ASP A 106 -21.25 -4.60 7.96
CA ASP A 106 -20.83 -3.22 7.66
C ASP A 106 -19.46 -3.20 6.97
N LEU A 107 -18.50 -3.98 7.46
CA LEU A 107 -17.21 -4.13 6.77
C LEU A 107 -17.38 -4.72 5.38
N GLY A 108 -18.22 -5.75 5.22
CA GLY A 108 -18.53 -6.33 3.92
C GLY A 108 -19.18 -5.34 2.95
N ALA A 109 -20.04 -4.45 3.44
CA ALA A 109 -20.65 -3.40 2.64
C ALA A 109 -19.64 -2.30 2.25
N LEU A 110 -18.67 -2.01 3.10
CA LEU A 110 -17.61 -1.04 2.82
C LEU A 110 -16.56 -1.55 1.82
N ALA A 111 -16.45 -2.86 1.63
CA ALA A 111 -15.46 -3.44 0.73
C ALA A 111 -15.51 -2.83 -0.67
N CYS A 112 -16.69 -2.71 -1.26
CA CYS A 112 -16.86 -2.14 -2.61
C CYS A 112 -16.42 -0.66 -2.67
N VAL A 113 -16.59 0.09 -1.59
CA VAL A 113 -16.15 1.51 -1.52
C VAL A 113 -14.62 1.57 -1.47
N ILE A 114 -14.00 0.71 -0.66
CA ILE A 114 -12.53 0.62 -0.55
C ILE A 114 -11.93 0.18 -1.90
N GLU A 115 -12.49 -0.84 -2.53
CA GLU A 115 -12.05 -1.33 -3.84
C GLU A 115 -12.19 -0.25 -4.93
N ALA A 116 -13.29 0.50 -4.93
CA ALA A 116 -13.49 1.63 -5.84
C ALA A 116 -12.46 2.74 -5.59
N ALA A 117 -12.16 3.08 -4.34
CA ALA A 117 -11.15 4.08 -3.99
C ALA A 117 -9.75 3.65 -4.45
N VAL A 118 -9.38 2.39 -4.24
CA VAL A 118 -8.11 1.83 -4.72
C VAL A 118 -8.02 1.90 -6.25
N ARG A 119 -9.10 1.54 -6.95
CA ARG A 119 -9.15 1.61 -8.41
C ARG A 119 -9.01 3.04 -8.93
N ILE A 120 -9.69 4.00 -8.32
CA ILE A 120 -9.60 5.43 -8.69
C ILE A 120 -8.16 5.91 -8.50
N THR A 121 -7.54 5.67 -7.35
CA THR A 121 -6.16 6.08 -7.06
C THR A 121 -5.17 5.49 -8.08
N ARG A 122 -5.37 4.23 -8.47
CA ARG A 122 -4.54 3.58 -9.49
C ARG A 122 -4.72 4.25 -10.86
N LEU A 123 -5.95 4.48 -11.29
CA LEU A 123 -6.24 5.14 -12.58
C LEU A 123 -5.69 6.57 -12.61
N GLU A 124 -5.80 7.31 -11.51
CA GLU A 124 -5.20 8.65 -11.41
C GLU A 124 -3.68 8.61 -11.56
N ALA A 125 -3.01 7.63 -10.94
CA ALA A 125 -1.57 7.44 -11.09
C ALA A 125 -1.19 7.09 -12.54
N GLU A 126 -1.94 6.22 -13.22
CA GLU A 126 -1.74 5.87 -14.62
C GLU A 126 -1.94 7.07 -15.54
N VAL A 127 -3.01 7.85 -15.34
CA VAL A 127 -3.25 9.09 -16.10
C VAL A 127 -2.12 10.09 -15.91
N ARG A 128 -1.64 10.24 -14.67
CA ARG A 128 -0.50 11.12 -14.37
C ARG A 128 0.76 10.67 -15.08
N ALA A 129 1.08 9.38 -15.05
CA ALA A 129 2.23 8.81 -15.73
C ALA A 129 2.15 9.02 -17.26
N LEU A 130 0.98 8.78 -17.85
CA LEU A 130 0.75 9.02 -19.29
C LEU A 130 0.88 10.50 -19.69
N ARG A 131 0.45 11.42 -18.81
CA ARG A 131 0.61 12.85 -19.05
C ARG A 131 2.07 13.30 -18.99
N LEU A 132 2.85 12.71 -18.07
CA LEU A 132 4.27 13.01 -17.95
C LEU A 132 5.08 12.41 -19.12
N SER A 133 4.69 11.23 -19.62
CA SER A 133 5.33 10.61 -20.78
C SER A 133 4.98 11.28 -22.11
N ARG A 134 3.84 12.00 -22.18
CA ARG A 134 3.51 12.91 -23.27
C ARG A 134 4.10 14.28 -22.95
N GLY A 135 5.39 14.45 -23.09
CA GLY A 135 6.03 15.77 -23.02
C GLY A 135 5.30 16.79 -23.90
N PRO A 136 5.46 18.09 -23.68
CA PRO A 136 4.80 19.11 -24.51
C PRO A 136 5.15 18.82 -25.97
N THR A 137 4.12 18.51 -26.78
CA THR A 137 4.29 18.35 -28.23
C THR A 137 4.70 19.72 -28.77
N PRO A 138 5.92 19.91 -29.30
CA PRO A 138 6.23 21.14 -29.96
C PRO A 138 5.37 21.23 -31.22
N LEU A 139 4.46 22.20 -31.29
CA LEU A 139 3.84 22.59 -32.52
C LEU A 139 4.94 23.20 -33.42
N GLY A 140 5.35 22.45 -34.41
CA GLY A 140 6.01 22.97 -35.59
C GLY A 140 7.51 22.79 -35.69
N THR A 141 7.86 22.18 -36.83
CA THR A 141 9.11 22.13 -37.60
C THR A 141 10.06 20.98 -37.29
N HIS A 142 10.10 20.08 -38.28
CA HIS A 142 11.11 19.02 -38.41
C HIS A 142 12.53 19.59 -38.43
N SER A 143 13.36 19.07 -37.54
CA SER A 143 14.78 19.00 -37.74
C SER A 143 15.35 17.69 -37.15
N PRO A 144 16.27 17.02 -37.78
CA PRO A 144 16.65 15.67 -37.43
C PRO A 144 17.74 15.67 -36.36
N ARG A 145 17.61 14.75 -35.41
CA ARG A 145 18.60 14.38 -34.38
C ARG A 145 18.89 15.46 -33.34
N GLU A 146 18.07 15.45 -32.30
CA GLU A 146 18.47 16.03 -31.02
C GLU A 146 18.47 14.95 -29.95
N GLU A 147 19.61 14.87 -29.29
CA GLU A 147 19.83 14.11 -28.07
C GLU A 147 18.71 14.36 -27.10
N SER A 148 18.29 13.31 -26.38
CA SER A 148 17.16 13.37 -25.43
C SER A 148 17.56 14.25 -24.24
N ASP A 149 17.26 15.53 -24.34
CA ASP A 149 17.43 16.46 -23.23
C ASP A 149 16.48 16.10 -22.08
N ILE A 150 17.03 15.96 -20.90
CA ILE A 150 16.23 15.82 -19.67
C ILE A 150 15.57 17.15 -19.38
N VAL A 151 14.25 17.27 -19.64
CA VAL A 151 13.50 18.49 -19.40
C VAL A 151 12.76 18.41 -18.07
N GLY A 152 13.09 19.25 -17.12
CA GLY A 152 12.39 19.41 -15.86
C GLY A 152 12.69 20.76 -15.21
N GLN A 153 11.68 21.34 -14.54
CA GLN A 153 11.79 22.64 -13.87
C GLN A 153 11.70 22.52 -12.33
N SER A 154 11.72 21.30 -11.76
CA SER A 154 11.77 21.16 -10.31
C SER A 154 13.19 21.46 -9.81
N GLU A 155 13.29 22.02 -8.61
CA GLU A 155 14.59 22.30 -7.94
C GLU A 155 15.50 21.05 -7.90
N ALA A 156 14.91 19.87 -7.66
CA ALA A 156 15.63 18.61 -7.65
C ALA A 156 16.24 18.24 -9.02
N ILE A 157 15.52 18.48 -10.12
CA ILE A 157 16.02 18.22 -11.48
C ILE A 157 17.08 19.23 -11.86
N THR A 158 16.91 20.51 -11.51
CA THR A 158 17.90 21.55 -11.75
C THR A 158 19.21 21.23 -11.01
N HIS A 159 19.11 20.77 -9.77
CA HIS A 159 20.28 20.36 -9.00
C HIS A 159 20.97 19.13 -9.62
N LEU A 160 20.21 18.12 -10.02
CA LEU A 160 20.74 16.93 -10.68
C LEU A 160 21.44 17.26 -12.01
N LEU A 161 20.84 18.12 -12.82
CA LEU A 161 21.46 18.56 -14.09
C LEU A 161 22.76 19.33 -13.84
N HIS A 162 22.81 20.16 -12.80
CA HIS A 162 24.03 20.86 -12.42
C HIS A 162 25.13 19.88 -11.96
N GLU A 163 24.79 18.88 -11.14
CA GLU A 163 25.74 17.84 -10.72
C GLU A 163 26.26 17.02 -11.90
N LEU A 164 25.38 16.64 -12.83
CA LEU A 164 25.78 15.93 -14.05
C LEU A 164 26.71 16.76 -14.93
N GLN A 165 26.46 18.07 -15.04
CA GLN A 165 27.33 18.98 -15.78
C GLN A 165 28.73 19.07 -15.16
N VAL A 166 28.78 19.19 -13.81
CA VAL A 166 30.07 19.24 -13.08
C VAL A 166 30.88 17.96 -13.26
N VAL A 167 30.18 16.79 -13.27
CA VAL A 167 30.85 15.49 -13.49
C VAL A 167 31.28 15.33 -14.94
N ALA A 168 30.46 15.78 -15.90
CA ALA A 168 30.83 15.74 -17.33
C ALA A 168 32.00 16.63 -17.69
N ASP A 169 32.12 17.77 -17.02
CA ASP A 169 33.25 18.74 -17.20
C ASP A 169 34.51 18.34 -16.40
N SER A 170 34.39 17.37 -15.48
CA SER A 170 35.54 16.83 -14.77
C SER A 170 36.25 15.79 -15.65
N GLU A 171 37.45 16.13 -16.14
CA GLU A 171 38.36 15.13 -16.70
C GLU A 171 38.80 14.18 -15.59
N LEU A 172 38.09 13.09 -15.41
CA LEU A 172 38.51 11.97 -14.57
C LEU A 172 39.53 11.16 -15.38
N PRO A 173 40.71 10.86 -14.80
CA PRO A 173 41.78 10.13 -15.47
C PRO A 173 41.38 8.65 -15.70
#